data_7aa9a0c5ddc0631ba0031492ce3baa00
#
_entry.id   7aa9a0c5ddc0631ba0031492ce3baa00
#
_cell.length_a   1.000
_cell.length_b   1.000
_cell.length_c   1.000
_cell.angle_alpha   90.00
_cell.angle_beta   90.00
_cell.angle_gamma   90.00
#
_symmetry.space_group_name_H-M   'P 1'
#
loop_
_entity.id
_entity.type
_entity.pdbx_description
1 polymer ?
#
loop_
_entity_poly.entity_id
_entity_poly.type
_entity_poly.pdbx_seq_one_letter_code
_entity_poly.pdbx_strand_id
1 'polypeptide(L)'
;GDRMLYVLAGLCAGYGLLLAAARALPATHMLAAIVGDLRAMPVTMRRLAWVQFFSWFALFAMWIYTTAAVAGTHFGSTDPQSAAYNEGANWVGVLFGAYNGFAALAAVLIPPMVRAIGLRWSHLVNLWLGGAGLVSLMFIRDPHWLLLSMVGVGFAWASILSLPYALLSDSVPASKMGVYMGIFNFFIVSPQRVAASALGFALRAWLGGQPMHVLVLGGCSLFLAGLCVLRVPSRPEVV
;
A
#
# COMPACT_ATOMS: atom_id res chain seq x y z
N GLY A 1 14.84 22.40 1.29
CA GLY A 1 15.56 21.12 1.07
C GLY A 1 16.24 20.62 2.33
N ASP A 2 16.98 21.47 3.01
CA ASP A 2 17.89 21.04 4.09
C ASP A 2 17.20 20.50 5.36
N ARG A 3 16.09 21.09 5.77
CA ARG A 3 15.36 20.62 6.98
C ARG A 3 14.91 19.16 6.89
N MET A 4 14.51 18.71 5.72
CA MET A 4 14.03 17.34 5.50
C MET A 4 15.19 16.34 5.52
N LEU A 5 16.37 16.73 5.00
CA LEU A 5 17.59 15.94 5.09
C LEU A 5 18.07 15.78 6.53
N TYR A 6 18.03 16.84 7.35
CA TYR A 6 18.36 16.77 8.78
C TYR A 6 17.37 15.89 9.56
N VAL A 7 16.08 15.94 9.26
CA VAL A 7 15.08 15.06 9.87
C VAL A 7 15.35 13.60 9.50
N LEU A 8 15.64 13.33 8.22
CA LEU A 8 15.97 11.99 7.74
C LEU A 8 17.26 11.45 8.38
N ALA A 9 18.31 12.29 8.42
CA ALA A 9 19.56 11.97 9.07
C ALA A 9 19.38 11.71 10.57
N GLY A 10 18.57 12.53 11.26
CA GLY A 10 18.23 12.34 12.68
C GLY A 10 17.46 11.03 12.92
N LEU A 11 16.51 10.68 12.05
CA LEU A 11 15.78 9.41 12.14
C LEU A 11 16.71 8.20 11.91
N CYS A 12 17.61 8.29 10.92
CA CYS A 12 18.59 7.23 10.64
C CYS A 12 19.58 7.07 11.80
N ALA A 13 20.08 8.17 12.35
CA ALA A 13 20.98 8.17 13.51
C ALA A 13 20.27 7.62 14.76
N GLY A 14 19.04 8.07 15.03
CA GLY A 14 18.21 7.56 16.13
C GLY A 14 17.95 6.08 16.02
N TYR A 15 17.63 5.59 14.82
CA TYR A 15 17.46 4.17 14.55
C TYR A 15 18.76 3.39 14.76
N GLY A 16 19.90 3.91 14.29
CA GLY A 16 21.20 3.30 14.50
C GLY A 16 21.58 3.22 15.98
N LEU A 17 21.32 4.27 16.76
CA LEU A 17 21.52 4.30 18.22
C LEU A 17 20.61 3.32 18.95
N LEU A 18 19.35 3.20 18.52
CA LEU A 18 18.38 2.24 19.09
C LEU A 18 18.81 0.79 18.85
N LEU A 19 19.34 0.48 17.66
CA LEU A 19 19.91 -0.82 17.34
C LEU A 19 21.20 -1.13 18.15
N ALA A 20 22.04 -0.11 18.37
CA ALA A 20 23.23 -0.25 19.18
C ALA A 20 22.89 -0.46 20.66
N ALA A 21 21.97 0.35 21.20
CA ALA A 21 21.46 0.18 22.56
C ALA A 21 20.80 -1.18 22.78
N ALA A 22 19.99 -1.66 21.84
CA ALA A 22 19.36 -2.98 21.94
C ALA A 22 20.37 -4.15 21.99
N ARG A 23 21.58 -3.97 21.43
CA ARG A 23 22.66 -4.97 21.53
C ARG A 23 23.30 -5.01 22.90
N ALA A 24 23.30 -3.91 23.65
CA ALA A 24 23.89 -3.81 24.97
C ALA A 24 22.91 -4.22 26.08
N LEU A 25 21.62 -4.40 25.77
CA LEU A 25 20.61 -4.78 26.75
C LEU A 25 20.49 -6.30 26.87
N PRO A 26 20.15 -6.82 28.09
CA PRO A 26 19.87 -8.24 28.30
C PRO A 26 18.75 -8.72 27.36
N ALA A 27 18.82 -9.98 26.91
CA ALA A 27 17.82 -10.58 26.02
C ALA A 27 16.39 -10.58 26.60
N THR A 28 16.23 -10.45 27.88
CA THR A 28 14.95 -10.29 28.59
C THR A 28 14.36 -8.90 28.48
N HIS A 29 15.13 -7.92 28.02
CA HIS A 29 14.63 -6.55 27.83
C HIS A 29 13.76 -6.46 26.58
N MET A 30 12.57 -5.85 26.70
CA MET A 30 11.57 -5.75 25.63
C MET A 30 12.15 -5.23 24.30
N LEU A 31 13.03 -4.22 24.32
CA LEU A 31 13.68 -3.68 23.12
C LEU A 31 14.64 -4.69 22.47
N ALA A 32 15.40 -5.43 23.28
CA ALA A 32 16.30 -6.48 22.79
C ALA A 32 15.51 -7.63 22.15
N ALA A 33 14.39 -8.02 22.75
CA ALA A 33 13.48 -9.03 22.24
C ALA A 33 12.86 -8.58 20.89
N ILE A 34 12.34 -7.35 20.79
CA ILE A 34 11.77 -6.81 19.53
C ILE A 34 12.82 -6.76 18.42
N VAL A 35 14.03 -6.29 18.70
CA VAL A 35 15.13 -6.24 17.72
C VAL A 35 15.58 -7.66 17.34
N GLY A 36 15.59 -8.59 18.30
CA GLY A 36 15.84 -10.01 18.06
C GLY A 36 14.81 -10.62 17.11
N ASP A 37 13.52 -10.40 17.38
CA ASP A 37 12.43 -10.91 16.55
C ASP A 37 12.41 -10.26 15.14
N LEU A 38 12.79 -8.97 15.03
CA LEU A 38 13.00 -8.32 13.72
C LEU A 38 14.12 -8.97 12.90
N ARG A 39 15.20 -9.41 13.56
CA ARG A 39 16.31 -10.11 12.89
C ARG A 39 15.99 -11.56 12.57
N ALA A 40 15.24 -12.22 13.45
CA ALA A 40 14.76 -13.58 13.29
C ALA A 40 13.48 -13.66 12.43
N MET A 41 13.10 -12.56 11.78
CA MET A 41 11.88 -12.49 10.97
C MET A 41 11.85 -13.58 9.89
N PRO A 42 10.78 -14.39 9.81
CA PRO A 42 10.64 -15.40 8.77
C PRO A 42 10.82 -14.83 7.36
N VAL A 43 11.38 -15.62 6.45
CA VAL A 43 11.62 -15.17 5.07
C VAL A 43 10.32 -14.76 4.38
N THR A 44 9.23 -15.47 4.62
CA THR A 44 7.88 -15.14 4.13
C THR A 44 7.48 -13.74 4.56
N MET A 45 7.61 -13.41 5.84
CA MET A 45 7.25 -12.10 6.39
C MET A 45 8.12 -10.98 5.80
N ARG A 46 9.43 -11.20 5.69
CA ARG A 46 10.36 -10.23 5.09
C ARG A 46 10.04 -9.95 3.63
N ARG A 47 9.60 -10.96 2.87
CA ARG A 47 9.18 -10.80 1.47
C ARG A 47 7.81 -10.14 1.36
N LEU A 48 6.87 -10.49 2.24
CA LEU A 48 5.57 -9.81 2.33
C LEU A 48 5.69 -8.34 2.75
N ALA A 49 6.72 -7.97 3.51
CA ALA A 49 6.97 -6.57 3.87
C ALA A 49 7.09 -5.65 2.64
N TRP A 50 7.76 -6.11 1.57
CA TRP A 50 7.85 -5.37 0.31
C TRP A 50 6.51 -5.29 -0.41
N VAL A 51 5.74 -6.37 -0.41
CA VAL A 51 4.37 -6.38 -0.97
C VAL A 51 3.51 -5.35 -0.25
N GLN A 52 3.54 -5.35 1.09
CA GLN A 52 2.78 -4.39 1.90
C GLN A 52 3.28 -2.95 1.67
N PHE A 53 4.58 -2.72 1.62
CA PHE A 53 5.12 -1.40 1.38
C PHE A 53 4.58 -0.80 0.08
N PHE A 54 4.70 -1.52 -1.05
CA PHE A 54 4.27 -1.01 -2.34
C PHE A 54 2.75 -0.91 -2.48
N SER A 55 1.99 -1.86 -1.92
CA SER A 55 0.52 -1.81 -1.98
C SER A 55 -0.05 -0.66 -1.14
N TRP A 56 0.43 -0.48 0.08
CA TRP A 56 -0.04 0.61 0.95
C TRP A 56 0.44 1.99 0.45
N PHE A 57 1.65 2.08 -0.11
CA PHE A 57 2.10 3.30 -0.77
C PHE A 57 1.14 3.74 -1.88
N ALA A 58 0.70 2.80 -2.72
CA ALA A 58 -0.27 3.06 -3.78
C ALA A 58 -1.63 3.52 -3.25
N LEU A 59 -2.14 2.88 -2.19
CA LEU A 59 -3.40 3.26 -1.56
C LEU A 59 -3.34 4.65 -0.94
N PHE A 60 -2.25 5.00 -0.27
CA PHE A 60 -2.07 6.35 0.27
C PHE A 60 -1.93 7.39 -0.84
N ALA A 61 -1.23 7.08 -1.94
CA ALA A 61 -1.20 7.94 -3.12
C ALA A 61 -2.62 8.18 -3.64
N MET A 62 -3.43 7.14 -3.75
CA MET A 62 -4.84 7.23 -4.16
C MET A 62 -5.64 8.12 -3.20
N TRP A 63 -5.64 7.85 -1.91
CA TRP A 63 -6.46 8.60 -0.95
C TRP A 63 -6.10 10.07 -0.85
N ILE A 64 -4.81 10.42 -0.99
CA ILE A 64 -4.35 11.80 -0.87
C ILE A 64 -4.61 12.59 -2.16
N TYR A 65 -4.42 11.97 -3.34
CA TYR A 65 -4.35 12.72 -4.59
C TYR A 65 -5.54 12.54 -5.53
N THR A 66 -6.45 11.56 -5.31
CA THR A 66 -7.56 11.32 -6.26
C THR A 66 -8.48 12.53 -6.39
N THR A 67 -8.81 13.21 -5.30
CA THR A 67 -9.68 14.39 -5.37
C THR A 67 -9.07 15.48 -6.24
N ALA A 68 -7.82 15.86 -6.00
CA ALA A 68 -7.13 16.87 -6.79
C ALA A 68 -6.92 16.43 -8.25
N ALA A 69 -6.65 15.14 -8.48
CA ALA A 69 -6.47 14.58 -9.81
C ALA A 69 -7.75 14.61 -10.62
N VAL A 70 -8.85 14.11 -10.06
CA VAL A 70 -10.14 14.04 -10.75
C VAL A 70 -10.73 15.44 -10.94
N ALA A 71 -10.75 16.29 -9.91
CA ALA A 71 -11.25 17.66 -10.03
C ALA A 71 -10.47 18.46 -11.08
N GLY A 72 -9.14 18.37 -11.08
CA GLY A 72 -8.31 19.08 -12.06
C GLY A 72 -8.46 18.56 -13.48
N THR A 73 -8.48 17.23 -13.66
CA THR A 73 -8.46 16.63 -15.01
C THR A 73 -9.85 16.50 -15.64
N HIS A 74 -10.88 16.17 -14.85
CA HIS A 74 -12.21 15.85 -15.38
C HIS A 74 -13.23 16.96 -15.16
N PHE A 75 -13.03 17.82 -14.16
CA PHE A 75 -13.93 18.93 -13.85
C PHE A 75 -13.28 20.31 -14.08
N GLY A 76 -12.01 20.33 -14.54
CA GLY A 76 -11.34 21.53 -15.03
C GLY A 76 -10.99 22.56 -13.98
N SER A 77 -10.96 22.21 -12.68
CA SER A 77 -10.61 23.13 -11.61
C SER A 77 -9.60 22.55 -10.62
N THR A 78 -8.62 23.38 -10.27
CA THR A 78 -7.64 23.12 -9.20
C THR A 78 -7.88 23.97 -7.95
N ASP A 79 -8.87 24.88 -8.01
CA ASP A 79 -9.24 25.74 -6.88
C ASP A 79 -10.26 25.05 -5.97
N PRO A 80 -9.91 24.70 -4.72
CA PRO A 80 -10.81 24.03 -3.77
C PRO A 80 -12.06 24.85 -3.42
N GLN A 81 -12.08 26.16 -3.69
CA GLN A 81 -13.24 27.02 -3.43
C GLN A 81 -14.22 27.06 -4.59
N SER A 82 -13.84 26.56 -5.77
CA SER A 82 -14.69 26.57 -6.96
C SER A 82 -15.79 25.52 -6.90
N ALA A 83 -16.94 25.83 -7.53
CA ALA A 83 -18.05 24.88 -7.66
C ALA A 83 -17.63 23.62 -8.45
N ALA A 84 -16.83 23.77 -9.51
CA ALA A 84 -16.35 22.67 -10.32
C ALA A 84 -15.42 21.71 -9.54
N TYR A 85 -14.54 22.24 -8.67
CA TYR A 85 -13.73 21.40 -7.80
C TYR A 85 -14.61 20.61 -6.81
N ASN A 86 -15.59 21.27 -6.21
CA ASN A 86 -16.50 20.62 -5.24
C ASN A 86 -17.34 19.53 -5.92
N GLU A 87 -17.77 19.73 -7.17
CA GLU A 87 -18.45 18.69 -7.96
C GLU A 87 -17.53 17.49 -8.20
N GLY A 88 -16.28 17.73 -8.58
CA GLY A 88 -15.26 16.69 -8.72
C GLY A 88 -14.99 15.95 -7.39
N ALA A 89 -14.91 16.66 -6.28
CA ALA A 89 -14.73 16.07 -4.95
C ALA A 89 -15.92 15.19 -4.54
N ASN A 90 -17.14 15.63 -4.82
CA ASN A 90 -18.36 14.84 -4.59
C ASN A 90 -18.35 13.56 -5.44
N TRP A 91 -17.93 13.65 -6.71
CA TRP A 91 -17.79 12.51 -7.58
C TRP A 91 -16.74 11.51 -7.05
N VAL A 92 -15.61 11.99 -6.55
CA VAL A 92 -14.61 11.13 -5.87
C VAL A 92 -15.20 10.43 -4.67
N GLY A 93 -16.08 11.06 -3.91
CA GLY A 93 -16.85 10.40 -2.84
C GLY A 93 -17.65 9.21 -3.36
N VAL A 94 -18.30 9.34 -4.53
CA VAL A 94 -19.00 8.23 -5.21
C VAL A 94 -18.02 7.14 -5.64
N LEU A 95 -16.89 7.50 -6.24
CA LEU A 95 -15.84 6.54 -6.64
C LEU A 95 -15.32 5.76 -5.43
N PHE A 96 -15.11 6.43 -4.30
CA PHE A 96 -14.64 5.78 -3.08
C PHE A 96 -15.71 4.87 -2.43
N GLY A 97 -16.97 5.24 -2.52
CA GLY A 97 -18.08 4.35 -2.19
C GLY A 97 -18.11 3.12 -3.10
N ALA A 98 -17.93 3.33 -4.40
CA ALA A 98 -17.95 2.27 -5.41
C ALA A 98 -16.84 1.23 -5.21
N TYR A 99 -15.56 1.65 -5.01
CA TYR A 99 -14.51 0.65 -4.80
C TYR A 99 -14.71 -0.17 -3.53
N ASN A 100 -15.28 0.42 -2.48
CA ASN A 100 -15.65 -0.35 -1.28
C ASN A 100 -16.77 -1.36 -1.57
N GLY A 101 -17.77 -0.98 -2.38
CA GLY A 101 -18.81 -1.90 -2.85
C GLY A 101 -18.22 -3.05 -3.69
N PHE A 102 -17.33 -2.73 -4.64
CA PHE A 102 -16.62 -3.75 -5.41
C PHE A 102 -15.71 -4.62 -4.56
N ALA A 103 -15.11 -4.08 -3.50
CA ALA A 103 -14.33 -4.88 -2.54
C ALA A 103 -15.20 -5.89 -1.79
N ALA A 104 -16.42 -5.53 -1.43
CA ALA A 104 -17.37 -6.47 -0.83
C ALA A 104 -17.73 -7.62 -1.78
N LEU A 105 -17.94 -7.32 -3.08
CA LEU A 105 -18.12 -8.35 -4.11
C LEU A 105 -16.86 -9.21 -4.29
N ALA A 106 -15.68 -8.58 -4.34
CA ALA A 106 -14.40 -9.27 -4.46
C ALA A 106 -14.15 -10.20 -3.26
N ALA A 107 -14.57 -9.84 -2.05
CA ALA A 107 -14.45 -10.69 -0.87
C ALA A 107 -15.18 -12.04 -1.03
N VAL A 108 -16.26 -12.09 -1.82
CA VAL A 108 -16.98 -13.34 -2.16
C VAL A 108 -16.27 -14.11 -3.27
N LEU A 109 -15.63 -13.41 -4.22
CA LEU A 109 -14.97 -14.02 -5.39
C LEU A 109 -13.54 -14.48 -5.11
N ILE A 110 -12.84 -13.86 -4.18
CA ILE A 110 -11.46 -14.20 -3.82
C ILE A 110 -11.31 -15.63 -3.29
N PRO A 111 -12.15 -16.17 -2.38
CA PRO A 111 -12.02 -17.55 -1.92
C PRO A 111 -12.08 -18.61 -3.03
N PRO A 112 -13.03 -18.61 -3.97
CA PRO A 112 -13.00 -19.54 -5.10
C PRO A 112 -11.77 -19.32 -6.01
N MET A 113 -11.33 -18.08 -6.22
CA MET A 113 -10.12 -17.77 -6.96
C MET A 113 -8.88 -18.39 -6.28
N VAL A 114 -8.77 -18.26 -4.96
CA VAL A 114 -7.68 -18.87 -4.18
C VAL A 114 -7.68 -20.39 -4.29
N ARG A 115 -8.86 -21.02 -4.29
CA ARG A 115 -8.96 -22.48 -4.50
C ARG A 115 -8.50 -22.90 -5.90
N ALA A 116 -8.73 -22.06 -6.91
CA ALA A 116 -8.39 -22.37 -8.29
C ALA A 116 -6.90 -22.14 -8.61
N ILE A 117 -6.31 -21.03 -8.17
CA ILE A 117 -4.96 -20.62 -8.57
C ILE A 117 -4.00 -20.38 -7.39
N GLY A 118 -4.45 -20.55 -6.15
CA GLY A 118 -3.67 -20.40 -4.93
C GLY A 118 -3.54 -18.94 -4.46
N LEU A 119 -3.12 -18.77 -3.19
CA LEU A 119 -3.03 -17.48 -2.50
C LEU A 119 -2.15 -16.46 -3.25
N ARG A 120 -0.97 -16.89 -3.69
CA ARG A 120 0.02 -16.00 -4.32
C ARG A 120 -0.48 -15.42 -5.63
N TRP A 121 -0.95 -16.29 -6.54
CA TRP A 121 -1.43 -15.86 -7.84
C TRP A 121 -2.70 -15.03 -7.72
N SER A 122 -3.59 -15.37 -6.79
CA SER A 122 -4.78 -14.56 -6.51
C SER A 122 -4.40 -13.17 -6.05
N HIS A 123 -3.43 -13.04 -5.13
CA HIS A 123 -2.98 -11.73 -4.66
C HIS A 123 -2.33 -10.92 -5.77
N LEU A 124 -1.45 -11.53 -6.57
CA LEU A 124 -0.81 -10.88 -7.72
C LEU A 124 -1.85 -10.32 -8.70
N VAL A 125 -2.81 -11.16 -9.14
CA VAL A 125 -3.84 -10.75 -10.10
C VAL A 125 -4.66 -9.60 -9.56
N ASN A 126 -5.09 -9.67 -8.29
CA ASN A 126 -5.88 -8.61 -7.67
C ASN A 126 -5.09 -7.30 -7.55
N LEU A 127 -3.80 -7.35 -7.19
CA LEU A 127 -2.94 -6.16 -7.16
C LEU A 127 -2.77 -5.54 -8.57
N TRP A 128 -2.62 -6.38 -9.59
CA TRP A 128 -2.49 -5.91 -10.96
C TRP A 128 -3.80 -5.32 -11.51
N LEU A 129 -4.96 -5.88 -11.13
CA LEU A 129 -6.26 -5.26 -11.42
C LEU A 129 -6.36 -3.86 -10.79
N GLY A 130 -5.93 -3.70 -9.54
CA GLY A 130 -5.87 -2.40 -8.89
C GLY A 130 -4.89 -1.43 -9.55
N GLY A 131 -3.71 -1.93 -9.95
CA GLY A 131 -2.72 -1.15 -10.69
C GLY A 131 -3.28 -0.64 -12.03
N ALA A 132 -3.92 -1.53 -12.79
CA ALA A 132 -4.61 -1.18 -14.03
C ALA A 132 -5.74 -0.17 -13.78
N GLY A 133 -6.51 -0.34 -12.69
CA GLY A 133 -7.54 0.60 -12.28
C GLY A 133 -6.98 2.00 -12.02
N LEU A 134 -5.92 2.14 -11.23
CA LEU A 134 -5.32 3.45 -10.97
C LEU A 134 -4.70 4.09 -12.23
N VAL A 135 -4.03 3.32 -13.08
CA VAL A 135 -3.43 3.81 -14.31
C VAL A 135 -4.50 4.22 -15.32
N SER A 136 -5.62 3.50 -15.39
CA SER A 136 -6.71 3.80 -16.33
C SER A 136 -7.37 5.14 -16.07
N LEU A 137 -7.33 5.69 -14.84
CA LEU A 137 -7.87 7.02 -14.53
C LEU A 137 -7.27 8.12 -15.42
N MET A 138 -6.03 7.97 -15.86
CA MET A 138 -5.35 8.92 -16.73
C MET A 138 -5.91 8.91 -18.18
N PHE A 139 -6.41 7.78 -18.64
CA PHE A 139 -6.82 7.58 -20.03
C PHE A 139 -8.34 7.76 -20.25
N ILE A 140 -9.13 7.57 -19.20
CA ILE A 140 -10.58 7.72 -19.24
C ILE A 140 -10.90 9.22 -19.18
N ARG A 141 -11.66 9.71 -20.19
CA ARG A 141 -12.00 11.13 -20.29
C ARG A 141 -13.33 11.48 -19.64
N ASP A 142 -14.33 10.60 -19.77
CA ASP A 142 -15.64 10.80 -19.16
C ASP A 142 -15.61 10.36 -17.69
N PRO A 143 -15.93 11.25 -16.73
CA PRO A 143 -15.89 10.94 -15.30
C PRO A 143 -16.76 9.75 -14.90
N HIS A 144 -17.86 9.46 -15.60
CA HIS A 144 -18.74 8.33 -15.26
C HIS A 144 -18.06 6.97 -15.47
N TRP A 145 -17.18 6.85 -16.47
CA TRP A 145 -16.43 5.62 -16.72
C TRP A 145 -15.31 5.37 -15.73
N LEU A 146 -14.96 6.33 -14.86
CA LEU A 146 -14.02 6.13 -13.76
C LEU A 146 -14.51 5.06 -12.77
N LEU A 147 -15.83 4.80 -12.74
CA LEU A 147 -16.39 3.68 -11.96
C LEU A 147 -15.81 2.33 -12.38
N LEU A 148 -15.48 2.14 -13.66
CA LEU A 148 -14.84 0.91 -14.14
C LEU A 148 -13.44 0.73 -13.54
N SER A 149 -12.68 1.82 -13.40
CA SER A 149 -11.38 1.81 -12.72
C SER A 149 -11.50 1.33 -11.26
N MET A 150 -12.60 1.68 -10.60
CA MET A 150 -12.85 1.34 -9.20
C MET A 150 -13.12 -0.16 -8.99
N VAL A 151 -13.51 -0.91 -10.02
CA VAL A 151 -13.62 -2.37 -9.96
C VAL A 151 -12.26 -2.97 -9.60
N GLY A 152 -11.22 -2.65 -10.36
CA GLY A 152 -9.85 -3.14 -10.12
C GLY A 152 -9.33 -2.71 -8.75
N VAL A 153 -9.57 -1.45 -8.36
CA VAL A 153 -9.19 -0.93 -7.04
C VAL A 153 -9.88 -1.71 -5.91
N GLY A 154 -11.18 -2.03 -6.08
CA GLY A 154 -11.94 -2.82 -5.10
C GLY A 154 -11.37 -4.22 -4.91
N PHE A 155 -11.02 -4.91 -6.00
CA PHE A 155 -10.36 -6.23 -5.94
C PHE A 155 -9.01 -6.15 -5.23
N ALA A 156 -8.19 -5.16 -5.55
CA ALA A 156 -6.91 -4.94 -4.86
C ALA A 156 -7.12 -4.68 -3.37
N TRP A 157 -8.07 -3.82 -3.01
CA TRP A 157 -8.39 -3.48 -1.63
C TRP A 157 -8.80 -4.70 -0.80
N ALA A 158 -9.77 -5.50 -1.27
CA ALA A 158 -10.18 -6.72 -0.61
C ALA A 158 -9.02 -7.72 -0.43
N SER A 159 -8.17 -7.84 -1.46
CA SER A 159 -7.01 -8.71 -1.46
C SER A 159 -5.92 -8.25 -0.49
N ILE A 160 -5.63 -6.95 -0.41
CA ILE A 160 -4.64 -6.36 0.50
C ILE A 160 -5.05 -6.57 1.96
N LEU A 161 -6.34 -6.52 2.26
CA LEU A 161 -6.86 -6.73 3.61
C LEU A 161 -6.90 -8.19 4.06
N SER A 162 -6.82 -9.16 3.14
CA SER A 162 -7.04 -10.58 3.46
C SER A 162 -5.83 -11.47 3.16
N LEU A 163 -5.32 -11.46 1.93
CA LEU A 163 -4.39 -12.48 1.46
C LEU A 163 -2.98 -12.39 2.08
N PRO A 164 -2.39 -11.22 2.35
CA PRO A 164 -1.10 -11.13 3.05
C PRO A 164 -1.15 -11.73 4.46
N TYR A 165 -2.26 -11.55 5.16
CA TYR A 165 -2.44 -12.13 6.50
C TYR A 165 -2.60 -13.65 6.43
N ALA A 166 -3.30 -14.18 5.43
CA ALA A 166 -3.38 -15.61 5.19
C ALA A 166 -2.01 -16.22 4.87
N LEU A 167 -1.22 -15.57 4.00
CA LEU A 167 0.15 -15.99 3.67
C LEU A 167 1.09 -15.93 4.88
N LEU A 168 0.89 -14.97 5.79
CA LEU A 168 1.70 -14.82 6.99
C LEU A 168 1.33 -15.87 8.05
N SER A 169 0.03 -16.10 8.28
CA SER A 169 -0.44 -17.03 9.33
C SER A 169 0.08 -18.45 9.13
N ASP A 170 0.25 -18.88 7.89
CA ASP A 170 0.81 -20.19 7.55
C ASP A 170 2.32 -20.34 7.85
N SER A 171 3.00 -19.22 8.12
CA SER A 171 4.47 -19.15 8.22
C SER A 171 4.98 -18.76 9.62
N VAL A 172 4.07 -18.45 10.55
CA VAL A 172 4.41 -17.93 11.88
C VAL A 172 3.92 -18.87 12.97
N PRO A 173 4.77 -19.20 13.96
CA PRO A 173 4.35 -20.00 15.12
C PRO A 173 3.20 -19.32 15.88
N ALA A 174 2.18 -20.08 16.26
CA ALA A 174 0.99 -19.56 16.96
C ALA A 174 1.35 -18.80 18.26
N SER A 175 2.41 -19.24 18.97
CA SER A 175 2.90 -18.62 20.22
C SER A 175 3.47 -17.21 20.02
N LYS A 176 3.91 -16.85 18.82
CA LYS A 176 4.50 -15.55 18.48
C LYS A 176 3.63 -14.71 17.54
N MET A 177 2.43 -15.17 17.18
CA MET A 177 1.55 -14.54 16.21
C MET A 177 1.30 -13.06 16.52
N GLY A 178 1.03 -12.71 17.80
CA GLY A 178 0.76 -11.31 18.18
C GLY A 178 1.95 -10.38 17.94
N VAL A 179 3.17 -10.83 18.25
CA VAL A 179 4.39 -10.03 18.01
C VAL A 179 4.62 -9.82 16.51
N TYR A 180 4.52 -10.88 15.74
CA TYR A 180 4.72 -10.79 14.29
C TYR A 180 3.62 -10.00 13.57
N MET A 181 2.37 -10.07 14.03
CA MET A 181 1.30 -9.20 13.52
C MET A 181 1.56 -7.72 13.85
N GLY A 182 2.09 -7.41 15.04
CA GLY A 182 2.52 -6.05 15.40
C GLY A 182 3.64 -5.54 14.50
N ILE A 183 4.66 -6.35 14.23
CA ILE A 183 5.75 -6.02 13.29
C ILE A 183 5.20 -5.85 11.87
N PHE A 184 4.27 -6.71 11.45
CA PHE A 184 3.66 -6.62 10.12
C PHE A 184 2.88 -5.33 9.93
N ASN A 185 2.17 -4.85 10.95
CA ASN A 185 1.49 -3.55 10.92
C ASN A 185 2.45 -2.37 10.75
N PHE A 186 3.70 -2.48 11.21
CA PHE A 186 4.71 -1.46 10.95
C PHE A 186 4.96 -1.25 9.44
N PHE A 187 4.92 -2.33 8.64
CA PHE A 187 5.05 -2.25 7.19
C PHE A 187 3.80 -1.66 6.49
N ILE A 188 2.71 -1.48 7.21
CA ILE A 188 1.51 -0.76 6.75
C ILE A 188 1.67 0.74 7.02
N VAL A 189 2.14 1.10 8.22
CA VAL A 189 2.24 2.51 8.66
C VAL A 189 3.44 3.22 8.04
N SER A 190 4.56 2.52 7.82
CA SER A 190 5.78 3.11 7.23
C SER A 190 5.54 3.70 5.84
N PRO A 191 4.87 3.01 4.89
CA PRO A 191 4.57 3.55 3.57
C PRO A 191 3.72 4.82 3.61
N GLN A 192 2.84 4.96 4.59
CA GLN A 192 2.01 6.15 4.76
C GLN A 192 2.85 7.41 4.96
N ARG A 193 3.85 7.34 5.84
CA ARG A 193 4.75 8.48 6.12
C ARG A 193 5.64 8.79 4.92
N VAL A 194 6.14 7.75 4.25
CA VAL A 194 6.92 7.90 3.01
C VAL A 194 6.06 8.51 1.91
N ALA A 195 4.83 8.01 1.70
CA ALA A 195 3.92 8.55 0.71
C ALA A 195 3.59 10.02 0.96
N ALA A 196 3.23 10.39 2.20
CA ALA A 196 2.88 11.76 2.54
C ALA A 196 4.02 12.76 2.30
N SER A 197 5.27 12.37 2.57
CA SER A 197 6.43 13.25 2.40
C SER A 197 7.05 13.18 1.00
N ALA A 198 7.27 11.97 0.47
CA ALA A 198 7.95 11.75 -0.81
C ALA A 198 7.07 12.11 -2.02
N LEU A 199 5.76 11.83 -1.97
CA LEU A 199 4.87 12.12 -3.09
C LEU A 199 4.70 13.62 -3.32
N GLY A 200 4.63 14.43 -2.25
CA GLY A 200 4.56 15.88 -2.38
C GLY A 200 5.82 16.48 -3.01
N PHE A 201 7.00 15.92 -2.70
CA PHE A 201 8.25 16.29 -3.37
C PHE A 201 8.27 15.82 -4.83
N ALA A 202 7.96 14.56 -5.08
CA ALA A 202 7.94 13.98 -6.43
C ALA A 202 6.95 14.71 -7.35
N LEU A 203 5.78 15.09 -6.84
CA LEU A 203 4.77 15.85 -7.57
C LEU A 203 5.34 17.15 -8.10
N ARG A 204 6.07 17.91 -7.27
CA ARG A 204 6.63 19.21 -7.65
C ARG A 204 7.90 19.09 -8.49
N ALA A 205 8.79 18.15 -8.14
CA ALA A 205 10.11 18.05 -8.75
C ALA A 205 10.13 17.27 -10.06
N TRP A 206 9.29 16.22 -10.19
CA TRP A 206 9.39 15.26 -11.30
C TRP A 206 8.12 15.05 -12.08
N LEU A 207 6.94 15.26 -11.45
CA LEU A 207 5.66 14.95 -12.07
C LEU A 207 4.92 16.19 -12.63
N GLY A 208 5.64 17.31 -12.78
CA GLY A 208 5.10 18.54 -13.38
C GLY A 208 3.93 19.16 -12.63
N GLY A 209 3.79 18.90 -11.33
CA GLY A 209 2.67 19.38 -10.52
C GLY A 209 1.31 18.73 -10.81
N GLN A 210 1.27 17.67 -11.60
CA GLN A 210 0.04 17.01 -12.04
C GLN A 210 -0.35 15.86 -11.08
N PRO A 211 -1.41 15.99 -10.25
CA PRO A 211 -1.81 14.94 -9.30
C PRO A 211 -2.18 13.61 -9.97
N MET A 212 -2.64 13.63 -11.23
CA MET A 212 -2.93 12.41 -11.98
C MET A 212 -1.71 11.51 -12.16
N HIS A 213 -0.52 12.08 -12.36
CA HIS A 213 0.72 11.30 -12.47
C HIS A 213 1.08 10.59 -11.15
N VAL A 214 0.65 11.12 -10.00
CA VAL A 214 0.82 10.43 -8.71
C VAL A 214 -0.03 9.16 -8.64
N LEU A 215 -1.24 9.18 -9.21
CA LEU A 215 -2.10 7.99 -9.30
C LEU A 215 -1.50 6.93 -10.22
N VAL A 216 -0.91 7.34 -11.34
CA VAL A 216 -0.16 6.43 -12.23
C VAL A 216 1.02 5.80 -11.49
N LEU A 217 1.78 6.60 -10.73
CA LEU A 217 2.88 6.09 -9.89
C LEU A 217 2.36 5.08 -8.84
N GLY A 218 1.20 5.36 -8.23
CA GLY A 218 0.50 4.41 -7.36
C GLY A 218 0.15 3.10 -8.07
N GLY A 219 -0.37 3.19 -9.30
CA GLY A 219 -0.65 2.01 -10.12
C GLY A 219 0.60 1.20 -10.44
N CYS A 220 1.70 1.86 -10.82
CA CYS A 220 3.01 1.21 -11.01
C CYS A 220 3.50 0.53 -9.72
N SER A 221 3.26 1.15 -8.57
CA SER A 221 3.60 0.56 -7.27
C SER A 221 2.80 -0.73 -7.00
N LEU A 222 1.51 -0.81 -7.38
CA LEU A 222 0.72 -2.05 -7.29
C LEU A 222 1.25 -3.15 -8.23
N PHE A 223 1.70 -2.81 -9.42
CA PHE A 223 2.35 -3.79 -10.31
C PHE A 223 3.63 -4.33 -9.68
N LEU A 224 4.47 -3.46 -9.08
CA LEU A 224 5.67 -3.87 -8.34
C LEU A 224 5.32 -4.74 -7.12
N ALA A 225 4.28 -4.39 -6.37
CA ALA A 225 3.78 -5.20 -5.26
C ALA A 225 3.43 -6.61 -5.74
N GLY A 226 2.70 -6.72 -6.87
CA GLY A 226 2.36 -8.00 -7.48
C GLY A 226 3.59 -8.82 -7.85
N LEU A 227 4.61 -8.20 -8.46
CA LEU A 227 5.88 -8.88 -8.75
C LEU A 227 6.60 -9.36 -7.48
N CYS A 228 6.53 -8.57 -6.40
CA CYS A 228 7.09 -8.98 -5.10
C CYS A 228 6.38 -10.20 -4.52
N VAL A 229 5.08 -10.39 -4.78
CA VAL A 229 4.33 -11.58 -4.35
C VAL A 229 4.96 -12.86 -4.89
N LEU A 230 5.51 -12.85 -6.10
CA LEU A 230 6.15 -14.03 -6.72
C LEU A 230 7.35 -14.55 -5.91
N ARG A 231 7.99 -13.67 -5.13
CA ARG A 231 9.12 -14.03 -4.26
C ARG A 231 8.69 -14.63 -2.93
N VAL A 232 7.40 -14.53 -2.56
CA VAL A 232 6.88 -15.11 -1.31
C VAL A 232 6.86 -16.64 -1.45
N PRO A 233 7.35 -17.42 -0.47
CA PRO A 233 7.31 -18.89 -0.52
C PRO A 233 5.88 -19.41 -0.66
N SER A 234 5.70 -20.48 -1.42
CA SER A 234 4.39 -21.11 -1.64
C SER A 234 4.06 -22.22 -0.62
N ARG A 235 5.03 -22.59 0.21
CA ARG A 235 4.88 -23.59 1.27
C ARG A 235 5.36 -23.00 2.58
N PRO A 236 4.78 -23.41 3.74
CA PRO A 236 5.31 -23.05 5.05
C PRO A 236 6.79 -23.43 5.13
N GLU A 237 7.62 -22.56 5.66
CA GLU A 237 8.98 -22.93 6.04
C GLU A 237 8.84 -23.85 7.28
N VAL A 238 9.11 -25.13 7.08
CA VAL A 238 9.21 -26.07 8.19
C VAL A 238 10.47 -25.67 8.97
N VAL A 239 10.25 -25.05 10.13
CA VAL A 239 11.30 -24.74 11.11
C VAL A 239 11.42 -25.91 12.06
#